data_bc5c5f419e7325ffc1a1af8536a43fcd
#
_entry.id   bc5c5f419e7325ffc1a1af8536a43fcd
#
_cell.length_a   1.000
_cell.length_b   1.000
_cell.length_c   1.000
_cell.angle_alpha   90.00
_cell.angle_beta   90.00
_cell.angle_gamma   90.00
#
_symmetry.space_group_name_H-M   'P 1'
#
loop_
_entity.id
_entity.type
_entity.pdbx_description
1 polymer ?
#
loop_
_entity_poly.entity_id
_entity_poly.type
_entity_poly.pdbx_seq_one_letter_code
_entity_poly.pdbx_strand_id
1 'polypeptide(L)'
;FSTMHEAGHAIYELNLPKGRFRYTVISDAPSLGLHESQSRFWENVIGRSYSFWRFFYPILKKVEPRFEADMEDIYRYVNTIRRSLIRTEADEVSYNLHIVLRFEIETELIENKIEAKDLPEIWNEKMEEVIGIRPKSDREGILQDMHWSTGDFGYFPSYTIGNIYSAQQLYALRRDIEDMDSKVERGDFNEIRDWLVRNIHRYGRMYTSEDIMKMCCGEGLNPQIFVRYLEEKFNA
;
A
#
# COMPACT_ATOMS: atom_id res chain seq x y z
N PHE A 1 -11.43 4.75 0.36
CA PHE A 1 -10.00 4.45 0.54
C PHE A 1 -9.15 5.09 -0.55
N SER A 2 -9.54 5.07 -1.81
CA SER A 2 -8.78 5.70 -2.91
C SER A 2 -8.42 7.16 -2.63
N THR A 3 -9.35 7.96 -2.07
CA THR A 3 -9.06 9.34 -1.68
C THR A 3 -7.97 9.44 -0.61
N MET A 4 -7.94 8.51 0.36
CA MET A 4 -6.89 8.46 1.38
C MET A 4 -5.54 8.03 0.78
N HIS A 5 -5.57 7.12 -0.18
CA HIS A 5 -4.41 6.70 -0.95
C HIS A 5 -3.77 7.90 -1.66
N GLU A 6 -4.53 8.61 -2.48
CA GLU A 6 -4.07 9.80 -3.19
C GLU A 6 -3.64 10.93 -2.23
N ALA A 7 -4.35 11.09 -1.10
CA ALA A 7 -3.95 12.04 -0.07
C ALA A 7 -2.59 11.69 0.55
N GLY A 8 -2.29 10.40 0.71
CA GLY A 8 -0.98 9.92 1.18
C GLY A 8 0.15 10.33 0.23
N HIS A 9 -0.04 10.12 -1.07
CA HIS A 9 0.88 10.61 -2.10
C HIS A 9 1.04 12.13 -2.06
N ALA A 10 -0.08 12.86 -1.98
CA ALA A 10 -0.06 14.32 -1.95
C ALA A 10 0.65 14.87 -0.70
N ILE A 11 0.41 14.29 0.48
CA ILE A 11 1.10 14.68 1.72
C ILE A 11 2.61 14.47 1.57
N TYR A 12 3.04 13.37 0.97
CA TYR A 12 4.45 13.13 0.71
C TYR A 12 5.04 14.19 -0.22
N GLU A 13 4.42 14.39 -1.39
CA GLU A 13 4.86 15.37 -2.39
C GLU A 13 4.96 16.80 -1.84
N LEU A 14 3.99 17.21 -1.01
CA LEU A 14 3.98 18.54 -0.40
C LEU A 14 5.10 18.75 0.63
N ASN A 15 5.63 17.67 1.22
CA ASN A 15 6.64 17.72 2.27
C ASN A 15 8.04 17.27 1.80
N LEU A 16 8.22 16.96 0.51
CA LEU A 16 9.53 16.77 -0.09
C LEU A 16 10.37 18.07 0.01
N PRO A 17 11.72 18.00 0.03
CA PRO A 17 12.60 19.15 0.30
C PRO A 17 12.67 20.14 -0.88
N LYS A 18 11.51 20.63 -1.34
CA LYS A 18 11.37 21.53 -2.51
C LYS A 18 11.93 22.94 -2.29
N GLY A 19 12.15 23.38 -1.05
CA GLY A 19 12.67 24.72 -0.76
C GLY A 19 14.06 24.95 -1.37
N ARG A 20 15.10 24.40 -0.71
CA ARG A 20 16.50 24.54 -1.14
C ARG A 20 16.83 23.77 -2.43
N PHE A 21 16.13 22.65 -2.65
CA PHE A 21 16.44 21.70 -3.73
C PHE A 21 15.43 21.74 -4.89
N ARG A 22 14.60 22.79 -4.95
CA ARG A 22 13.65 22.98 -6.04
C ARG A 22 14.34 22.90 -7.40
N TYR A 23 13.74 22.17 -8.33
CA TYR A 23 14.27 21.92 -9.68
C TYR A 23 15.53 21.03 -9.72
N THR A 24 15.83 20.31 -8.67
CA THR A 24 16.86 19.27 -8.67
C THR A 24 16.23 17.90 -8.40
N VAL A 25 16.92 16.83 -8.79
CA VAL A 25 16.48 15.44 -8.52
C VAL A 25 16.37 15.13 -7.03
N ILE A 26 17.01 15.91 -6.15
CA ILE A 26 16.96 15.73 -4.70
C ILE A 26 15.56 16.01 -4.16
N SER A 27 14.78 16.86 -4.83
CA SER A 27 13.42 17.20 -4.42
C SER A 27 12.36 16.14 -4.79
N ASP A 28 12.76 15.03 -5.39
CA ASP A 28 11.87 13.92 -5.75
C ASP A 28 11.93 12.80 -4.71
N ALA A 29 10.94 11.89 -4.79
CA ALA A 29 10.97 10.65 -4.02
C ALA A 29 12.10 9.71 -4.49
N PRO A 30 12.80 8.99 -3.59
CA PRO A 30 13.93 8.15 -3.97
C PRO A 30 13.53 6.90 -4.75
N SER A 31 12.31 6.39 -4.56
CA SER A 31 11.76 5.29 -5.32
C SER A 31 10.23 5.29 -5.33
N LEU A 32 9.65 4.58 -6.31
CA LEU A 32 8.22 4.33 -6.38
C LEU A 32 7.71 3.55 -5.15
N GLY A 33 8.48 2.57 -4.66
CA GLY A 33 8.10 1.79 -3.47
C GLY A 33 8.01 2.64 -2.20
N LEU A 34 8.93 3.60 -1.98
CA LEU A 34 8.82 4.51 -0.83
C LEU A 34 7.68 5.51 -1.02
N HIS A 35 7.42 5.95 -2.25
CA HIS A 35 6.29 6.82 -2.57
C HIS A 35 4.96 6.10 -2.32
N GLU A 36 4.83 4.84 -2.76
CA GLU A 36 3.67 4.01 -2.51
C GLU A 36 3.49 3.66 -1.02
N SER A 37 4.56 3.60 -0.24
CA SER A 37 4.44 3.35 1.18
C SER A 37 3.66 4.46 1.91
N GLN A 38 3.68 5.69 1.40
CA GLN A 38 2.96 6.81 2.00
C GLN A 38 1.46 6.73 1.70
N SER A 39 1.08 6.36 0.49
CA SER A 39 -0.32 6.09 0.15
C SER A 39 -0.89 4.91 0.93
N ARG A 40 -0.15 3.79 0.98
CA ARG A 40 -0.56 2.59 1.73
C ARG A 40 -0.62 2.82 3.22
N PHE A 41 0.26 3.64 3.78
CA PHE A 41 0.20 4.02 5.18
C PHE A 41 -1.14 4.70 5.52
N TRP A 42 -1.53 5.72 4.76
CA TRP A 42 -2.78 6.42 5.01
C TRP A 42 -4.02 5.60 4.64
N GLU A 43 -3.98 4.82 3.57
CA GLU A 43 -5.09 3.98 3.13
C GLU A 43 -5.32 2.79 4.07
N ASN A 44 -4.28 1.96 4.28
CA ASN A 44 -4.41 0.66 4.93
C ASN A 44 -4.10 0.71 6.42
N VAL A 45 -2.97 1.35 6.79
CA VAL A 45 -2.52 1.38 8.19
C VAL A 45 -3.42 2.28 9.01
N ILE A 46 -3.74 3.47 8.51
CA ILE A 46 -4.63 4.41 9.20
C ILE A 46 -6.09 4.13 8.82
N GLY A 47 -6.46 4.24 7.54
CA GLY A 47 -7.85 4.27 7.08
C GLY A 47 -8.64 2.99 7.31
N ARG A 48 -7.96 1.85 7.40
CA ARG A 48 -8.58 0.56 7.72
C ARG A 48 -8.37 0.12 9.18
N SER A 49 -7.79 0.99 10.05
CA SER A 49 -7.63 0.71 11.47
C SER A 49 -8.93 0.86 12.24
N TYR A 50 -9.04 0.13 13.36
CA TYR A 50 -10.18 0.26 14.27
C TYR A 50 -10.28 1.68 14.85
N SER A 51 -9.14 2.25 15.26
CA SER A 51 -9.04 3.61 15.80
C SER A 51 -9.57 4.67 14.83
N PHE A 52 -9.26 4.53 13.53
CA PHE A 52 -9.79 5.43 12.50
C PHE A 52 -11.31 5.33 12.37
N TRP A 53 -11.88 4.12 12.42
CA TRP A 53 -13.32 3.94 12.33
C TRP A 53 -14.05 4.46 13.56
N ARG A 54 -13.47 4.40 14.75
CA ARG A 54 -14.00 5.07 15.94
C ARG A 54 -14.09 6.59 15.77
N PHE A 55 -13.11 7.20 15.11
CA PHE A 55 -13.12 8.63 14.76
C PHE A 55 -14.13 8.94 13.64
N PHE A 56 -14.09 8.17 12.56
CA PHE A 56 -14.79 8.52 11.32
C PHE A 56 -16.27 8.15 11.32
N TYR A 57 -16.65 7.08 12.01
CA TYR A 57 -18.03 6.61 12.04
C TYR A 57 -19.05 7.68 12.50
N PRO A 58 -18.84 8.45 13.57
CA PRO A 58 -19.74 9.55 13.95
C PRO A 58 -19.87 10.63 12.86
N ILE A 59 -18.81 10.86 12.07
CA ILE A 59 -18.84 11.78 10.93
C ILE A 59 -19.70 11.21 9.80
N LEU A 60 -19.49 9.92 9.47
CA LEU A 60 -20.29 9.21 8.47
C LEU A 60 -21.78 9.26 8.80
N LYS A 61 -22.15 8.99 10.04
CA LYS A 61 -23.57 9.05 10.51
C LYS A 61 -24.18 10.45 10.42
N LYS A 62 -23.38 11.52 10.55
CA LYS A 62 -23.86 12.88 10.34
C LYS A 62 -24.11 13.20 8.86
N VAL A 63 -23.26 12.69 7.97
CA VAL A 63 -23.35 12.90 6.51
C VAL A 63 -24.47 12.05 5.90
N GLU A 64 -24.59 10.80 6.32
CA GLU A 64 -25.63 9.88 5.85
C GLU A 64 -26.38 9.25 7.05
N PRO A 65 -27.38 9.97 7.60
CA PRO A 65 -28.13 9.51 8.78
C PRO A 65 -28.90 8.19 8.56
N ARG A 66 -29.21 7.86 7.29
CA ARG A 66 -29.92 6.63 6.93
C ARG A 66 -29.00 5.40 6.83
N PHE A 67 -27.72 5.58 7.01
CA PHE A 67 -26.79 4.46 7.03
C PHE A 67 -27.03 3.60 8.28
N GLU A 68 -27.48 2.35 8.10
CA GLU A 68 -27.98 1.51 9.21
C GLU A 68 -26.89 0.65 9.87
N ALA A 69 -25.84 0.25 9.13
CA ALA A 69 -24.78 -0.59 9.68
C ALA A 69 -24.08 0.08 10.87
N ASP A 70 -23.72 -0.70 11.88
CA ASP A 70 -22.92 -0.21 13.00
C ASP A 70 -21.41 -0.13 12.65
N MET A 71 -20.62 0.46 13.56
CA MET A 71 -19.20 0.67 13.33
C MET A 71 -18.44 -0.65 13.20
N GLU A 72 -18.81 -1.64 14.01
CA GLU A 72 -18.15 -2.96 14.04
C GLU A 72 -18.37 -3.71 12.72
N ASP A 73 -19.59 -3.63 12.18
CA ASP A 73 -19.93 -4.26 10.90
C ASP A 73 -19.17 -3.61 9.75
N ILE A 74 -19.03 -2.27 9.78
CA ILE A 74 -18.23 -1.56 8.77
C ILE A 74 -16.76 -1.98 8.88
N TYR A 75 -16.21 -1.97 10.09
CA TYR A 75 -14.82 -2.34 10.33
C TYR A 75 -14.53 -3.76 9.83
N ARG A 76 -15.39 -4.73 10.13
CA ARG A 76 -15.30 -6.08 9.60
C ARG A 76 -15.40 -6.12 8.09
N TYR A 77 -16.36 -5.40 7.51
CA TYR A 77 -16.58 -5.37 6.07
C TYR A 77 -15.37 -4.84 5.30
N VAL A 78 -14.80 -3.71 5.73
CA VAL A 78 -13.65 -3.10 5.05
C VAL A 78 -12.34 -3.88 5.22
N ASN A 79 -12.30 -4.79 6.19
CA ASN A 79 -11.17 -5.68 6.45
C ASN A 79 -11.49 -7.15 6.11
N THR A 80 -12.56 -7.41 5.34
CA THR A 80 -12.90 -8.77 4.92
C THR A 80 -11.86 -9.30 3.94
N ILE A 81 -11.30 -10.47 4.24
CA ILE A 81 -10.41 -11.21 3.34
C ILE A 81 -11.26 -12.03 2.38
N ARG A 82 -11.06 -11.85 1.08
CA ARG A 82 -11.75 -12.61 0.03
C ARG A 82 -10.90 -12.70 -1.23
N ARG A 83 -10.99 -13.82 -1.90
CA ARG A 83 -10.36 -13.97 -3.21
C ARG A 83 -11.05 -13.03 -4.22
N SER A 84 -10.25 -12.31 -5.00
CA SER A 84 -10.72 -11.42 -6.06
C SER A 84 -9.94 -11.67 -7.35
N LEU A 85 -10.59 -11.55 -8.50
CA LEU A 85 -9.92 -11.58 -9.81
C LEU A 85 -9.18 -10.28 -10.10
N ILE A 86 -9.69 -9.17 -9.60
CA ILE A 86 -9.21 -7.83 -9.94
C ILE A 86 -8.28 -7.30 -8.82
N ARG A 87 -7.04 -7.02 -9.20
CA ARG A 87 -6.00 -6.55 -8.26
C ARG A 87 -6.42 -5.32 -7.47
N THR A 88 -6.99 -4.32 -8.12
CA THR A 88 -7.39 -3.06 -7.47
C THR A 88 -8.57 -3.21 -6.52
N GLU A 89 -9.30 -4.34 -6.58
CA GLU A 89 -10.39 -4.69 -5.68
C GLU A 89 -9.98 -5.72 -4.62
N ALA A 90 -8.73 -6.21 -4.69
CA ALA A 90 -8.21 -7.21 -3.75
C ALA A 90 -8.08 -6.62 -2.34
N ASP A 91 -8.30 -7.48 -1.34
CA ASP A 91 -8.07 -7.14 0.05
C ASP A 91 -6.57 -7.02 0.36
N GLU A 92 -6.24 -6.52 1.55
CA GLU A 92 -4.88 -6.21 1.95
C GLU A 92 -3.96 -7.45 2.02
N VAL A 93 -4.52 -8.63 2.28
CA VAL A 93 -3.78 -9.89 2.34
C VAL A 93 -3.50 -10.41 0.93
N SER A 94 -4.56 -10.57 0.12
CA SER A 94 -4.46 -11.17 -1.21
C SER A 94 -3.84 -10.25 -2.27
N TYR A 95 -3.85 -8.92 -2.04
CA TYR A 95 -3.26 -7.94 -2.97
C TYR A 95 -1.81 -8.28 -3.37
N ASN A 96 -1.00 -8.69 -2.39
CA ASN A 96 0.42 -8.99 -2.65
C ASN A 96 0.61 -10.26 -3.49
N LEU A 97 -0.30 -11.21 -3.42
CA LEU A 97 -0.31 -12.39 -4.28
C LEU A 97 -0.53 -12.00 -5.75
N HIS A 98 -1.38 -11.02 -6.00
CA HIS A 98 -1.53 -10.45 -7.34
C HIS A 98 -0.25 -9.81 -7.87
N ILE A 99 0.56 -9.21 -7.00
CA ILE A 99 1.84 -8.62 -7.40
C ILE A 99 2.88 -9.71 -7.67
N VAL A 100 2.96 -10.73 -6.82
CA VAL A 100 3.89 -11.87 -7.00
C VAL A 100 3.65 -12.54 -8.35
N LEU A 101 2.38 -12.86 -8.68
CA LEU A 101 2.00 -13.44 -9.97
C LEU A 101 2.52 -12.61 -11.16
N ARG A 102 2.30 -11.29 -11.12
CA ARG A 102 2.74 -10.37 -12.18
C ARG A 102 4.26 -10.31 -12.30
N PHE A 103 4.94 -10.27 -11.17
CA PHE A 103 6.39 -10.24 -11.13
C PHE A 103 7.01 -11.52 -11.72
N GLU A 104 6.45 -12.69 -11.40
CA GLU A 104 6.90 -13.95 -11.95
C GLU A 104 6.71 -14.02 -13.47
N ILE A 105 5.50 -13.71 -13.97
CA ILE A 105 5.21 -13.67 -15.41
C ILE A 105 6.12 -12.65 -16.13
N GLU A 106 6.28 -11.47 -15.58
CA GLU A 106 7.12 -10.42 -16.16
C GLU A 106 8.58 -10.86 -16.24
N THR A 107 9.09 -11.50 -15.19
CA THR A 107 10.46 -12.03 -15.16
C THR A 107 10.65 -13.09 -16.23
N GLU A 108 9.73 -14.05 -16.34
CA GLU A 108 9.79 -15.11 -17.36
C GLU A 108 9.70 -14.55 -18.78
N LEU A 109 8.89 -13.50 -18.99
CA LEU A 109 8.76 -12.83 -20.28
C LEU A 109 10.07 -12.11 -20.69
N ILE A 110 10.65 -11.34 -19.78
CA ILE A 110 11.89 -10.59 -20.02
C ILE A 110 13.08 -11.54 -20.22
N GLU A 111 13.10 -12.68 -19.53
CA GLU A 111 14.11 -13.73 -19.72
C GLU A 111 13.89 -14.58 -20.97
N ASN A 112 12.88 -14.30 -21.79
CA ASN A 112 12.48 -15.06 -22.99
C ASN A 112 12.17 -16.55 -22.70
N LYS A 113 11.66 -16.87 -21.52
CA LYS A 113 11.20 -18.20 -21.15
C LYS A 113 9.78 -18.50 -21.64
N ILE A 114 8.98 -17.45 -21.84
CA ILE A 114 7.62 -17.50 -22.34
C ILE A 114 7.46 -16.49 -23.48
N GLU A 115 6.49 -16.73 -24.36
CA GLU A 115 6.18 -15.82 -25.47
C GLU A 115 4.90 -15.00 -25.17
N ALA A 116 4.85 -13.76 -25.68
CA ALA A 116 3.71 -12.87 -25.46
C ALA A 116 2.35 -13.46 -25.91
N LYS A 117 2.35 -14.31 -26.94
CA LYS A 117 1.13 -14.99 -27.44
C LYS A 117 0.53 -15.97 -26.41
N ASP A 118 1.34 -16.51 -25.52
CA ASP A 118 0.95 -17.54 -24.54
C ASP A 118 0.51 -16.91 -23.20
N LEU A 119 0.72 -15.60 -23.02
CA LEU A 119 0.43 -14.89 -21.79
C LEU A 119 -1.02 -15.03 -21.27
N PRO A 120 -2.08 -15.03 -22.09
CA PRO A 120 -3.44 -15.19 -21.56
C PRO A 120 -3.65 -16.51 -20.81
N GLU A 121 -3.12 -17.61 -21.35
CA GLU A 121 -3.24 -18.93 -20.70
C GLU A 121 -2.33 -19.04 -19.47
N ILE A 122 -1.07 -18.62 -19.57
CA ILE A 122 -0.12 -18.59 -18.45
C ILE A 122 -0.68 -17.76 -17.29
N TRP A 123 -1.29 -16.61 -17.59
CA TRP A 123 -1.96 -15.79 -16.59
C TRP A 123 -3.09 -16.54 -15.88
N ASN A 124 -3.95 -17.21 -16.65
CA ASN A 124 -5.08 -17.94 -16.11
C ASN A 124 -4.64 -19.09 -15.19
N GLU A 125 -3.61 -19.83 -15.59
CA GLU A 125 -3.02 -20.91 -14.79
C GLU A 125 -2.41 -20.37 -13.48
N LYS A 126 -1.62 -19.30 -13.55
CA LYS A 126 -1.03 -18.69 -12.36
C LYS A 126 -2.08 -18.05 -11.44
N MET A 127 -3.14 -17.45 -11.97
CA MET A 127 -4.25 -16.95 -11.16
C MET A 127 -4.95 -18.07 -10.40
N GLU A 128 -5.18 -19.20 -11.06
CA GLU A 128 -5.79 -20.38 -10.42
C GLU A 128 -4.86 -20.96 -9.35
N GLU A 129 -3.57 -21.07 -9.62
CA GLU A 129 -2.56 -21.56 -8.68
C GLU A 129 -2.42 -20.66 -7.44
N VAL A 130 -2.26 -19.36 -7.64
CA VAL A 130 -1.86 -18.41 -6.57
C VAL A 130 -3.07 -17.84 -5.83
N ILE A 131 -4.12 -17.48 -6.55
CA ILE A 131 -5.34 -16.87 -5.99
C ILE A 131 -6.45 -17.91 -5.77
N GLY A 132 -6.43 -19.01 -6.55
CA GLY A 132 -7.43 -20.06 -6.50
C GLY A 132 -8.70 -19.73 -7.27
N ILE A 133 -8.66 -18.81 -8.25
CA ILE A 133 -9.74 -18.44 -9.13
C ILE A 133 -9.19 -18.29 -10.55
N ARG A 134 -9.83 -18.97 -11.53
CA ARG A 134 -9.49 -18.83 -12.94
C ARG A 134 -10.32 -17.74 -13.60
N PRO A 135 -9.73 -16.75 -14.28
CA PRO A 135 -10.46 -15.75 -15.06
C PRO A 135 -11.27 -16.39 -16.19
N LYS A 136 -12.43 -15.81 -16.51
CA LYS A 136 -13.30 -16.26 -17.61
C LYS A 136 -13.07 -15.49 -18.91
N SER A 137 -12.32 -14.42 -18.86
CA SER A 137 -12.01 -13.56 -19.99
C SER A 137 -10.69 -12.83 -19.76
N ASP A 138 -10.03 -12.40 -20.84
CA ASP A 138 -8.80 -11.60 -20.75
C ASP A 138 -9.03 -10.26 -20.04
N ARG A 139 -10.24 -9.72 -20.07
CA ARG A 139 -10.61 -8.50 -19.35
C ARG A 139 -10.53 -8.67 -17.82
N GLU A 140 -10.92 -9.85 -17.32
CA GLU A 140 -10.79 -10.20 -15.90
C GLU A 140 -9.40 -10.77 -15.59
N GLY A 141 -8.64 -11.12 -16.62
CA GLY A 141 -7.30 -11.68 -16.57
C GLY A 141 -6.22 -10.65 -16.90
N ILE A 142 -5.41 -10.98 -17.90
CA ILE A 142 -4.20 -10.24 -18.26
C ILE A 142 -4.44 -8.78 -18.68
N LEU A 143 -5.61 -8.43 -19.19
CA LEU A 143 -5.93 -7.07 -19.66
C LEU A 143 -6.48 -6.16 -18.55
N GLN A 144 -6.49 -6.58 -17.29
CA GLN A 144 -6.99 -5.76 -16.19
C GLN A 144 -6.07 -4.59 -15.80
N ASP A 145 -4.79 -4.66 -16.13
CA ASP A 145 -3.79 -3.63 -15.86
C ASP A 145 -3.19 -3.07 -17.16
N MET A 146 -2.84 -1.78 -17.15
CA MET A 146 -2.28 -1.10 -18.33
C MET A 146 -0.74 -1.10 -18.35
N HIS A 147 -0.07 -1.51 -17.28
CA HIS A 147 1.38 -1.36 -17.08
C HIS A 147 2.21 -1.90 -18.27
N TRP A 148 2.00 -3.12 -18.67
CA TRP A 148 2.79 -3.71 -19.77
C TRP A 148 2.46 -3.08 -21.12
N SER A 149 1.22 -2.66 -21.34
CA SER A 149 0.82 -1.98 -22.60
C SER A 149 1.40 -0.57 -22.71
N THR A 150 1.75 0.07 -21.59
CA THR A 150 2.42 1.38 -21.54
C THR A 150 3.95 1.26 -21.42
N GLY A 151 4.47 0.04 -21.30
CA GLY A 151 5.91 -0.22 -21.22
C GLY A 151 6.48 -0.15 -19.78
N ASP A 152 5.62 -0.17 -18.77
CA ASP A 152 5.99 -0.05 -17.36
C ASP A 152 6.42 -1.42 -16.77
N PHE A 153 7.44 -2.03 -17.36
CA PHE A 153 8.06 -3.25 -16.84
C PHE A 153 8.88 -2.95 -15.59
N GLY A 154 8.86 -3.86 -14.61
CA GLY A 154 9.50 -3.68 -13.29
C GLY A 154 8.73 -2.79 -12.32
N TYR A 155 7.52 -2.34 -12.67
CA TYR A 155 6.73 -1.44 -11.84
C TYR A 155 6.00 -2.16 -10.70
N PHE A 156 5.39 -3.32 -10.96
CA PHE A 156 4.54 -4.05 -10.01
C PHE A 156 5.16 -4.31 -8.63
N PRO A 157 6.46 -4.66 -8.50
CA PRO A 157 7.08 -4.85 -7.20
C PRO A 157 6.99 -3.63 -6.27
N SER A 158 6.91 -2.42 -6.83
CA SER A 158 6.79 -1.17 -6.06
C SER A 158 5.59 -1.17 -5.12
N TYR A 159 4.50 -1.81 -5.49
CA TYR A 159 3.29 -1.91 -4.68
C TYR A 159 3.49 -2.75 -3.42
N THR A 160 4.09 -3.94 -3.55
CA THR A 160 4.40 -4.79 -2.39
C THR A 160 5.49 -4.19 -1.51
N ILE A 161 6.53 -3.57 -2.11
CA ILE A 161 7.55 -2.83 -1.37
C ILE A 161 6.89 -1.70 -0.56
N GLY A 162 5.92 -0.98 -1.15
CA GLY A 162 5.14 0.04 -0.46
C GLY A 162 4.38 -0.51 0.75
N ASN A 163 3.73 -1.67 0.61
CA ASN A 163 3.04 -2.33 1.72
C ASN A 163 4.02 -2.74 2.84
N ILE A 164 5.18 -3.31 2.50
CA ILE A 164 6.20 -3.70 3.48
C ILE A 164 6.72 -2.47 4.23
N TYR A 165 7.10 -1.42 3.51
CA TYR A 165 7.59 -0.18 4.12
C TYR A 165 6.54 0.49 5.01
N SER A 166 5.26 0.52 4.60
CA SER A 166 4.19 1.10 5.42
C SER A 166 4.00 0.36 6.74
N ALA A 167 4.12 -0.97 6.75
CA ALA A 167 4.09 -1.77 7.98
C ALA A 167 5.31 -1.49 8.88
N GLN A 168 6.51 -1.42 8.29
CA GLN A 168 7.72 -1.06 9.07
C GLN A 168 7.60 0.33 9.69
N GLN A 169 7.06 1.30 8.93
CA GLN A 169 6.80 2.66 9.42
C GLN A 169 5.79 2.66 10.58
N LEU A 170 4.75 1.84 10.54
CA LEU A 170 3.79 1.70 11.64
C LEU A 170 4.49 1.29 12.94
N TYR A 171 5.32 0.25 12.90
CA TYR A 171 6.01 -0.22 14.11
C TYR A 171 7.02 0.80 14.64
N ALA A 172 7.75 1.49 13.75
CA ALA A 172 8.64 2.56 14.15
C ALA A 172 7.89 3.74 14.77
N LEU A 173 6.75 4.11 14.19
CA LEU A 173 5.90 5.19 14.68
C LEU A 173 5.29 4.85 16.04
N ARG A 174 4.79 3.62 16.23
CA ARG A 174 4.27 3.14 17.53
C ARG A 174 5.35 3.09 18.63
N ARG A 175 6.59 2.85 18.27
CA ARG A 175 7.73 2.94 19.20
C ARG A 175 7.96 4.38 19.65
N ASP A 176 7.82 5.35 18.74
CA ASP A 176 8.18 6.75 18.95
C ASP A 176 6.99 7.61 19.45
N ILE A 177 5.74 7.17 19.22
CA ILE A 177 4.50 7.83 19.66
C ILE A 177 3.66 6.82 20.46
N GLU A 178 3.74 6.91 21.78
CA GLU A 178 3.16 5.94 22.72
C GLU A 178 1.63 5.80 22.60
N ASP A 179 0.92 6.89 22.33
CA ASP A 179 -0.56 6.93 22.29
C ASP A 179 -1.13 7.13 20.87
N MET A 180 -0.43 6.60 19.84
CA MET A 180 -0.79 6.78 18.43
C MET A 180 -2.26 6.45 18.14
N ASP A 181 -2.74 5.28 18.59
CA ASP A 181 -4.11 4.84 18.33
C ASP A 181 -5.14 5.79 18.95
N SER A 182 -4.89 6.29 20.18
CA SER A 182 -5.73 7.30 20.82
C SER A 182 -5.74 8.64 20.08
N LYS A 183 -4.63 9.02 19.45
CA LYS A 183 -4.59 10.23 18.60
C LYS A 183 -5.44 10.05 17.35
N VAL A 184 -5.35 8.91 16.70
CA VAL A 184 -6.20 8.57 15.54
C VAL A 184 -7.68 8.61 15.93
N GLU A 185 -8.08 8.04 17.09
CA GLU A 185 -9.46 8.07 17.59
C GLU A 185 -10.00 9.49 17.82
N ARG A 186 -9.14 10.43 18.15
CA ARG A 186 -9.51 11.85 18.31
C ARG A 186 -9.42 12.66 17.02
N GLY A 187 -8.96 12.08 15.92
CA GLY A 187 -8.72 12.76 14.65
C GLY A 187 -7.49 13.68 14.67
N ASP A 188 -6.55 13.45 15.59
CA ASP A 188 -5.28 14.19 15.66
C ASP A 188 -4.19 13.46 14.86
N PHE A 189 -4.12 13.78 13.58
CA PHE A 189 -3.15 13.21 12.65
C PHE A 189 -1.87 14.04 12.53
N ASN A 190 -1.77 15.18 13.20
CA ASN A 190 -0.65 16.12 13.00
C ASN A 190 0.68 15.51 13.42
N GLU A 191 0.74 14.88 14.59
CA GLU A 191 1.98 14.31 15.10
C GLU A 191 2.46 13.11 14.24
N ILE A 192 1.51 12.30 13.74
CA ILE A 192 1.79 11.21 12.79
C ILE A 192 2.40 11.76 11.50
N ARG A 193 1.74 12.76 10.89
CA ARG A 193 2.26 13.45 9.70
C ARG A 193 3.64 14.04 9.97
N ASP A 194 3.82 14.75 11.06
CA ASP A 194 5.07 15.43 11.39
C ASP A 194 6.20 14.43 11.65
N TRP A 195 5.87 13.25 12.20
CA TRP A 195 6.82 12.16 12.33
C TRP A 195 7.26 11.63 10.96
N LEU A 196 6.32 11.38 10.03
CA LEU A 196 6.63 10.98 8.65
C LEU A 196 7.48 12.03 7.94
N VAL A 197 7.15 13.31 8.11
CA VAL A 197 7.93 14.41 7.54
C VAL A 197 9.37 14.41 8.07
N ARG A 198 9.55 14.32 9.39
CA ARG A 198 10.87 14.33 10.02
C ARG A 198 11.74 13.14 9.67
N ASN A 199 11.14 11.95 9.53
CA ASN A 199 11.88 10.71 9.40
C ASN A 199 11.99 10.19 7.97
N ILE A 200 11.11 10.66 7.05
CA ILE A 200 11.04 10.16 5.68
C ILE A 200 11.02 11.31 4.65
N HIS A 201 9.99 12.17 4.67
CA HIS A 201 9.70 13.08 3.57
C HIS A 201 10.82 14.09 3.30
N ARG A 202 11.40 14.65 4.38
CA ARG A 202 12.41 15.71 4.30
C ARG A 202 13.68 15.32 3.55
N TYR A 203 13.91 14.04 3.36
CA TYR A 203 15.13 13.55 2.74
C TYR A 203 15.07 13.56 1.21
N GLY A 204 13.88 13.40 0.60
CA GLY A 204 13.80 13.25 -0.84
C GLY A 204 14.80 12.21 -1.34
N ARG A 205 15.54 12.51 -2.41
CA ARG A 205 16.60 11.64 -2.96
C ARG A 205 18.00 11.92 -2.37
N MET A 206 18.10 12.49 -1.17
CA MET A 206 19.41 12.62 -0.50
C MET A 206 20.00 11.26 -0.14
N TYR A 207 19.16 10.27 0.09
CA TYR A 207 19.52 8.92 0.46
C TYR A 207 18.68 7.93 -0.37
N THR A 208 19.13 6.68 -0.45
CA THR A 208 18.32 5.61 -1.02
C THR A 208 17.12 5.29 -0.12
N SER A 209 16.08 4.68 -0.68
CA SER A 209 14.92 4.23 0.12
C SER A 209 15.35 3.30 1.24
N GLU A 210 16.29 2.41 0.98
CA GLU A 210 16.84 1.49 1.98
C GLU A 210 17.54 2.22 3.13
N ASP A 211 18.34 3.24 2.83
CA ASP A 211 19.01 4.03 3.85
C ASP A 211 18.01 4.83 4.69
N ILE A 212 16.99 5.42 4.06
CA ILE A 212 15.91 6.11 4.78
C ILE A 212 15.18 5.14 5.72
N MET A 213 14.86 3.93 5.26
CA MET A 213 14.22 2.92 6.10
C MET A 213 15.12 2.44 7.24
N LYS A 214 16.42 2.25 7.00
CA LYS A 214 17.39 1.95 8.07
C LYS A 214 17.45 3.05 9.13
N MET A 215 17.47 4.31 8.72
CA MET A 215 17.47 5.46 9.65
C MET A 215 16.16 5.55 10.45
N CYS A 216 15.02 5.32 9.79
CA CYS A 216 13.68 5.47 10.37
C CYS A 216 13.28 4.25 11.21
N CYS A 217 13.45 3.04 10.66
CA CYS A 217 12.91 1.80 11.19
C CYS A 217 13.98 0.90 11.83
N GLY A 218 15.27 1.22 11.66
CA GLY A 218 16.40 0.44 12.17
C GLY A 218 16.87 -0.66 11.22
N GLU A 219 16.15 -0.92 10.15
CA GLU A 219 16.45 -1.96 9.16
C GLU A 219 15.99 -1.58 7.76
N GLY A 220 16.55 -2.21 6.73
CA GLY A 220 16.12 -2.08 5.34
C GLY A 220 14.79 -2.81 5.09
N LEU A 221 14.55 -3.20 3.83
CA LEU A 221 13.33 -3.92 3.46
C LEU A 221 13.22 -5.26 4.22
N ASN A 222 12.17 -5.42 5.01
CA ASN A 222 11.92 -6.64 5.80
C ASN A 222 10.48 -7.16 5.62
N PRO A 223 10.25 -8.15 4.73
CA PRO A 223 8.92 -8.71 4.49
C PRO A 223 8.30 -9.38 5.73
N GLN A 224 9.11 -9.88 6.67
CA GLN A 224 8.59 -10.55 7.88
C GLN A 224 7.80 -9.59 8.78
N ILE A 225 8.16 -8.31 8.78
CA ILE A 225 7.41 -7.28 9.51
C ILE A 225 6.00 -7.11 8.91
N PHE A 226 5.88 -7.17 7.59
CA PHE A 226 4.58 -7.08 6.94
C PHE A 226 3.72 -8.32 7.20
N VAL A 227 4.30 -9.52 7.16
CA VAL A 227 3.60 -10.76 7.53
C VAL A 227 3.07 -10.66 8.96
N ARG A 228 3.90 -10.24 9.91
CA ARG A 228 3.48 -10.03 11.29
C ARG A 228 2.35 -9.00 11.42
N TYR A 229 2.42 -7.91 10.69
CA TYR A 229 1.35 -6.90 10.65
C TYR A 229 0.02 -7.49 10.19
N LEU A 230 0.03 -8.30 9.13
CA LEU A 230 -1.17 -8.98 8.64
C LEU A 230 -1.70 -9.99 9.67
N GLU A 231 -0.82 -10.78 10.29
CA GLU A 231 -1.22 -11.73 11.34
C GLU A 231 -1.85 -11.02 12.53
N GLU A 232 -1.26 -9.94 13.03
CA GLU A 232 -1.81 -9.15 14.14
C GLU A 232 -3.15 -8.50 13.77
N LYS A 233 -3.33 -8.07 12.53
CA LYS A 233 -4.56 -7.39 12.09
C LYS A 233 -5.71 -8.33 11.82
N PHE A 234 -5.45 -9.51 11.27
CA PHE A 234 -6.48 -10.41 10.74
C PHE A 234 -6.69 -11.69 11.56
N ASN A 235 -5.80 -12.04 12.50
CA ASN A 235 -5.96 -13.16 13.43
C ASN A 235 -6.39 -12.71 14.84
N ALA A 236 -6.62 -11.44 15.06
CA ALA A 236 -7.01 -10.86 16.35
C ALA A 236 -8.51 -11.05 16.63
#